data_c93458adcaafc500881144008eb2b374
#
_entry.id   c93458adcaafc500881144008eb2b374
#
_cell.length_a   1.000
_cell.length_b   1.000
_cell.length_c   1.000
_cell.angle_alpha   90.00
_cell.angle_beta   90.00
_cell.angle_gamma   90.00
#
_symmetry.space_group_name_H-M   'P 1'
#
loop_
_entity.id
_entity.type
_entity.pdbx_description
1 polymer ?
#
loop_
_entity_poly.entity_id
_entity_poly.type
_entity_poly.pdbx_seq_one_letter_code
_entity_poly.pdbx_strand_id
1 'polypeptide(L)'
;NDELLRLAASLEEASEHPIARAIANGAREKGIELTTPTDFLNEAGIGVVGKIDGREIRVGRADWCGGPQVVLRGGLDELISDAESRGASVIFIGWEDSIQGALVVSDTVKETAVAAVSALKRLGISVVMVTGDSEAAAHWVAESVGIDTVIAGVLPAGKAEVVRGLQADGHIVAVIGDGINDAPALAQADLGIAIGTGADVALEASDLTLVSGDPRGAADAIELSRRTLATIKANLFWAFAYNAAAIPLAAAGILNPAIAAATMGFSSVFVVSNSLRLRRFKPLR
;
A
#
# COMPACT_ATOMS: atom_id res chain seq x y z
N ASN A 1 15.06 26.31 0.46
CA ASN A 1 16.09 27.10 -0.20
C ASN A 1 16.48 26.36 -1.49
N ASP A 2 16.07 26.91 -2.65
CA ASP A 2 16.17 26.23 -3.96
C ASP A 2 17.62 25.97 -4.36
N GLU A 3 18.56 26.82 -3.91
CA GLU A 3 19.99 26.67 -4.20
C GLU A 3 20.57 25.41 -3.51
N LEU A 4 20.22 25.17 -2.24
CA LEU A 4 20.64 23.95 -1.54
C LEU A 4 20.07 22.69 -2.21
N LEU A 5 18.80 22.74 -2.61
CA LEU A 5 18.17 21.65 -3.31
C LEU A 5 18.84 21.42 -4.70
N ARG A 6 19.16 22.49 -5.42
CA ARG A 6 19.87 22.39 -6.70
C ARG A 6 21.23 21.71 -6.55
N LEU A 7 22.03 22.14 -5.58
CA LEU A 7 23.36 21.59 -5.35
C LEU A 7 23.31 20.11 -4.95
N ALA A 8 22.43 19.76 -3.99
CA ALA A 8 22.27 18.38 -3.57
C ALA A 8 21.75 17.50 -4.69
N ALA A 9 20.69 17.94 -5.38
CA ALA A 9 20.10 17.19 -6.48
C ALA A 9 21.06 16.99 -7.66
N SER A 10 21.87 18.00 -7.98
CA SER A 10 22.89 17.90 -9.00
C SER A 10 23.95 16.85 -8.67
N LEU A 11 24.34 16.75 -7.39
CA LEU A 11 25.31 15.76 -6.93
C LEU A 11 24.68 14.35 -6.90
N GLU A 12 23.47 14.24 -6.39
CA GLU A 12 22.74 12.98 -6.23
C GLU A 12 22.26 12.41 -7.59
N GLU A 13 22.17 13.23 -8.64
CA GLU A 13 21.83 12.77 -10.00
C GLU A 13 22.78 11.66 -10.50
N ALA A 14 24.04 11.67 -10.03
CA ALA A 14 25.04 10.67 -10.37
C ALA A 14 24.94 9.40 -9.51
N SER A 15 24.04 9.35 -8.53
CA SER A 15 23.85 8.24 -7.61
C SER A 15 22.64 7.38 -7.99
N GLU A 16 22.78 6.06 -7.88
CA GLU A 16 21.66 5.11 -8.12
C GLU A 16 20.78 4.86 -6.88
N HIS A 17 21.12 5.47 -5.75
CA HIS A 17 20.39 5.25 -4.49
C HIS A 17 18.94 5.76 -4.57
N PRO A 18 17.93 5.07 -3.99
CA PRO A 18 16.53 5.52 -4.02
C PRO A 18 16.32 6.94 -3.47
N ILE A 19 16.99 7.30 -2.38
CA ILE A 19 16.93 8.65 -1.78
C ILE A 19 17.50 9.69 -2.75
N ALA A 20 18.59 9.39 -3.43
CA ALA A 20 19.20 10.25 -4.43
C ALA A 20 18.23 10.57 -5.57
N ARG A 21 17.56 9.55 -6.09
CA ARG A 21 16.52 9.69 -7.11
C ARG A 21 15.35 10.54 -6.62
N ALA A 22 14.93 10.39 -5.35
CA ALA A 22 13.86 11.19 -4.76
C ALA A 22 14.25 12.68 -4.71
N ILE A 23 15.49 13.00 -4.29
CA ILE A 23 16.02 14.37 -4.23
C ILE A 23 16.09 14.98 -5.65
N ALA A 24 16.64 14.25 -6.62
CA ALA A 24 16.76 14.71 -8.00
C ALA A 24 15.37 14.95 -8.63
N ASN A 25 14.43 14.03 -8.43
CA ASN A 25 13.06 14.17 -8.92
C ASN A 25 12.34 15.36 -8.27
N GLY A 26 12.45 15.52 -6.95
CA GLY A 26 11.85 16.66 -6.25
C GLY A 26 12.39 18.02 -6.71
N ALA A 27 13.66 18.10 -7.13
CA ALA A 27 14.21 19.30 -7.74
C ALA A 27 13.63 19.56 -9.12
N ARG A 28 13.50 18.52 -9.96
CA ARG A 28 12.91 18.63 -11.31
C ARG A 28 11.42 19.04 -11.26
N GLU A 29 10.67 18.50 -10.33
CA GLU A 29 9.25 18.88 -10.14
C GLU A 29 9.09 20.36 -9.78
N LYS A 30 10.09 20.94 -9.13
CA LYS A 30 10.16 22.40 -8.88
C LYS A 30 10.72 23.23 -10.05
N GLY A 31 11.05 22.59 -11.17
CA GLY A 31 11.62 23.26 -12.33
C GLY A 31 13.08 23.68 -12.16
N ILE A 32 13.80 23.07 -11.23
CA ILE A 32 15.21 23.39 -10.97
C ILE A 32 16.08 22.63 -11.97
N GLU A 33 16.89 23.34 -12.71
CA GLU A 33 17.89 22.76 -13.65
C GLU A 33 19.08 22.20 -12.84
N LEU A 34 19.43 20.94 -13.12
CA LEU A 34 20.53 20.25 -12.48
C LEU A 34 21.82 20.39 -13.28
N THR A 35 22.94 20.52 -12.59
CA THR A 35 24.29 20.63 -13.16
C THR A 35 25.02 19.30 -13.00
N THR A 36 25.71 18.84 -14.05
CA THR A 36 26.50 17.59 -13.96
C THR A 36 27.70 17.81 -13.02
N PRO A 37 27.87 16.96 -11.98
CA PRO A 37 29.01 17.07 -11.08
C PRO A 37 30.31 16.61 -11.74
N THR A 38 31.43 17.16 -11.29
CA THR A 38 32.77 16.66 -11.58
C THR A 38 33.39 16.05 -10.32
N ASP A 39 34.40 15.18 -10.48
CA ASP A 39 35.09 14.52 -9.36
C ASP A 39 34.14 13.77 -8.40
N PHE A 40 33.07 13.15 -8.93
CA PHE A 40 32.06 12.45 -8.13
C PHE A 40 32.61 11.17 -7.49
N LEU A 41 32.41 11.05 -6.19
CA LEU A 41 32.70 9.85 -5.40
C LEU A 41 31.50 9.49 -4.55
N ASN A 42 31.17 8.19 -4.50
CA ASN A 42 30.12 7.64 -3.65
C ASN A 42 30.74 6.77 -2.56
N GLU A 43 30.55 7.13 -1.29
CA GLU A 43 30.97 6.34 -0.15
C GLU A 43 29.77 5.62 0.47
N ALA A 44 29.71 4.33 0.27
CA ALA A 44 28.56 3.50 0.65
C ALA A 44 28.22 3.62 2.15
N GLY A 45 26.96 3.95 2.45
CA GLY A 45 26.44 4.12 3.82
C GLY A 45 26.86 5.43 4.52
N ILE A 46 27.58 6.33 3.84
CA ILE A 46 28.05 7.61 4.37
C ILE A 46 27.46 8.79 3.59
N GLY A 47 27.70 8.82 2.28
CA GLY A 47 27.22 9.90 1.44
C GLY A 47 27.98 10.01 0.11
N VAL A 48 27.76 11.12 -0.57
CA VAL A 48 28.40 11.43 -1.84
C VAL A 48 29.15 12.76 -1.78
N VAL A 49 30.23 12.88 -2.54
CA VAL A 49 31.00 14.11 -2.68
C VAL A 49 31.33 14.36 -4.16
N GLY A 50 31.40 15.61 -4.53
CA GLY A 50 31.79 16.03 -5.87
C GLY A 50 31.81 17.55 -6.00
N LYS A 51 32.20 18.05 -7.19
CA LYS A 51 32.25 19.47 -7.45
C LYS A 51 31.11 19.93 -8.33
N ILE A 52 30.40 20.96 -7.86
CA ILE A 52 29.37 21.70 -8.59
C ILE A 52 29.79 23.17 -8.66
N ASP A 53 29.85 23.74 -9.84
CA ASP A 53 30.28 25.13 -10.07
C ASP A 53 31.66 25.46 -9.43
N GLY A 54 32.57 24.48 -9.44
CA GLY A 54 33.91 24.60 -8.87
C GLY A 54 34.01 24.47 -7.34
N ARG A 55 32.88 24.27 -6.65
CA ARG A 55 32.82 24.08 -5.17
C ARG A 55 32.67 22.59 -4.87
N GLU A 56 33.50 22.08 -3.94
CA GLU A 56 33.32 20.74 -3.39
C GLU A 56 32.10 20.71 -2.46
N ILE A 57 31.18 19.81 -2.74
CA ILE A 57 29.93 19.64 -2.01
C ILE A 57 29.85 18.20 -1.51
N ARG A 58 29.42 18.03 -0.27
CA ARG A 58 29.14 16.74 0.35
C ARG A 58 27.66 16.64 0.66
N VAL A 59 27.07 15.49 0.36
CA VAL A 59 25.67 15.18 0.66
C VAL A 59 25.62 13.83 1.35
N GLY A 60 24.99 13.74 2.53
CA GLY A 60 24.93 12.49 3.29
C GLY A 60 24.72 12.72 4.79
N ARG A 61 25.43 11.94 5.60
CA ARG A 61 25.35 12.01 7.06
C ARG A 61 25.91 13.33 7.61
N ALA A 62 25.44 13.74 8.80
CA ALA A 62 25.85 15.00 9.42
C ALA A 62 27.37 15.08 9.68
N ASP A 63 27.96 14.01 10.24
CA ASP A 63 29.39 13.90 10.51
C ASP A 63 30.26 13.98 9.24
N TRP A 64 29.75 13.46 8.13
CA TRP A 64 30.39 13.53 6.81
C TRP A 64 30.37 14.96 6.22
N CYS A 65 29.24 15.65 6.35
CA CYS A 65 29.03 16.98 5.75
C CYS A 65 29.65 18.12 6.56
N GLY A 66 29.75 18.00 7.87
CA GLY A 66 30.17 19.08 8.79
C GLY A 66 31.39 18.75 9.61
N GLY A 67 32.05 17.61 9.37
CA GLY A 67 33.23 17.18 10.15
C GLY A 67 32.88 16.67 11.57
N PRO A 68 33.90 16.28 12.36
CA PRO A 68 33.71 15.50 13.59
C PRO A 68 33.12 16.29 14.78
N GLN A 69 32.98 17.61 14.68
CA GLN A 69 32.41 18.49 15.74
C GLN A 69 31.21 19.26 15.24
N VAL A 70 30.25 18.53 14.63
CA VAL A 70 29.02 19.13 14.07
C VAL A 70 28.18 19.73 15.20
N VAL A 71 27.96 21.04 15.15
CA VAL A 71 26.94 21.72 15.95
C VAL A 71 25.85 22.18 15.00
N LEU A 72 24.68 21.56 15.10
CA LEU A 72 23.51 22.01 14.36
C LEU A 72 22.98 23.29 14.97
N ARG A 73 22.83 24.34 14.17
CA ARG A 73 22.42 25.68 14.65
C ARG A 73 20.95 25.95 14.36
N GLY A 74 20.30 26.75 15.21
CA GLY A 74 19.02 27.38 14.87
C GLY A 74 17.79 26.52 15.00
N GLY A 75 17.74 25.57 15.94
CA GLY A 75 16.54 24.69 16.12
C GLY A 75 16.42 23.59 15.11
N LEU A 76 17.46 23.31 14.30
CA LEU A 76 17.50 22.23 13.35
C LEU A 76 17.40 20.87 14.04
N ASP A 77 17.92 20.72 15.26
CA ASP A 77 17.87 19.48 16.03
C ASP A 77 16.43 19.03 16.29
N GLU A 78 15.54 19.96 16.65
CA GLU A 78 14.13 19.65 16.88
C GLU A 78 13.41 19.26 15.58
N LEU A 79 13.69 19.98 14.48
CA LEU A 79 13.12 19.68 13.17
C LEU A 79 13.59 18.34 12.61
N ILE A 80 14.85 17.99 12.82
CA ILE A 80 15.44 16.71 12.43
C ILE A 80 14.80 15.59 13.24
N SER A 81 14.76 15.74 14.58
CA SER A 81 14.15 14.75 15.47
C SER A 81 12.68 14.51 15.14
N ASP A 82 11.93 15.57 14.83
CA ASP A 82 10.55 15.48 14.41
C ASP A 82 10.41 14.76 13.05
N ALA A 83 11.28 15.07 12.08
CA ALA A 83 11.27 14.39 10.77
C ALA A 83 11.62 12.91 10.89
N GLU A 84 12.67 12.57 11.66
CA GLU A 84 13.08 11.19 11.90
C GLU A 84 12.02 10.40 12.68
N SER A 85 11.33 11.04 13.62
CA SER A 85 10.23 10.42 14.35
C SER A 85 9.07 10.03 13.45
N ARG A 86 8.90 10.71 12.31
CA ARG A 86 7.90 10.39 11.26
C ARG A 86 8.44 9.41 10.22
N GLY A 87 9.61 8.82 10.41
CA GLY A 87 10.24 7.89 9.49
C GLY A 87 10.85 8.52 8.24
N ALA A 88 11.03 9.85 8.25
CA ALA A 88 11.72 10.53 7.18
C ALA A 88 13.23 10.35 7.28
N SER A 89 13.91 10.29 6.14
CA SER A 89 15.37 10.34 6.06
C SER A 89 15.84 11.78 6.01
N VAL A 90 16.73 12.16 6.91
CA VAL A 90 17.34 13.49 6.90
C VAL A 90 18.73 13.40 6.26
N ILE A 91 18.94 14.15 5.18
CA ILE A 91 20.17 14.19 4.40
C ILE A 91 20.77 15.57 4.51
N PHE A 92 22.00 15.64 4.99
CA PHE A 92 22.72 16.90 5.16
C PHE A 92 23.48 17.29 3.91
N ILE A 93 23.65 18.60 3.74
CA ILE A 93 24.45 19.19 2.67
C ILE A 93 25.50 20.08 3.32
N GLY A 94 26.76 19.91 2.96
CA GLY A 94 27.85 20.67 3.50
C GLY A 94 28.94 20.98 2.46
N TRP A 95 29.68 22.05 2.75
CA TRP A 95 30.95 22.41 2.11
C TRP A 95 31.82 23.14 3.10
N GLU A 96 33.15 23.15 2.86
CA GLU A 96 34.13 23.80 3.75
C GLU A 96 33.95 23.32 5.22
N ASP A 97 33.79 22.01 5.42
CA ASP A 97 33.57 21.33 6.70
C ASP A 97 32.45 21.95 7.56
N SER A 98 31.44 22.50 6.91
CA SER A 98 30.29 23.12 7.57
C SER A 98 28.99 22.67 6.93
N ILE A 99 27.99 22.25 7.75
CA ILE A 99 26.63 21.97 7.30
C ILE A 99 25.97 23.31 6.92
N GLN A 100 25.42 23.30 5.69
CA GLN A 100 24.71 24.45 5.12
C GLN A 100 23.19 24.26 5.18
N GLY A 101 22.74 23.02 5.31
CA GLY A 101 21.34 22.69 5.46
C GLY A 101 21.07 21.20 5.44
N ALA A 102 19.80 20.86 5.54
CA ALA A 102 19.32 19.49 5.47
C ALA A 102 18.13 19.39 4.52
N LEU A 103 18.00 18.25 3.87
CA LEU A 103 16.84 17.84 3.09
C LEU A 103 16.13 16.73 3.85
N VAL A 104 14.81 16.83 3.93
CA VAL A 104 13.97 15.79 4.49
C VAL A 104 13.34 15.02 3.32
N VAL A 105 13.61 13.74 3.26
CA VAL A 105 13.07 12.82 2.27
C VAL A 105 12.15 11.84 3.00
N SER A 106 10.87 11.85 2.65
CA SER A 106 9.89 10.94 3.22
C SER A 106 9.03 10.34 2.12
N ASP A 107 8.57 9.12 2.34
CA ASP A 107 7.54 8.54 1.48
C ASP A 107 6.24 9.31 1.65
N THR A 108 5.58 9.56 0.53
CA THR A 108 4.27 10.19 0.54
C THR A 108 3.18 9.14 0.60
N VAL A 109 2.27 9.30 1.55
CA VAL A 109 1.08 8.46 1.62
C VAL A 109 0.20 8.75 0.41
N LYS A 110 -0.10 7.71 -0.37
CA LYS A 110 -0.97 7.82 -1.55
C LYS A 110 -2.41 8.13 -1.13
N GLU A 111 -3.06 9.08 -1.78
CA GLU A 111 -4.49 9.37 -1.57
C GLU A 111 -5.38 8.12 -1.74
N THR A 112 -4.96 7.21 -2.63
CA THR A 112 -5.64 5.93 -2.84
C THR A 112 -5.62 5.03 -1.59
N ALA A 113 -4.62 5.16 -0.70
CA ALA A 113 -4.54 4.40 0.54
C ALA A 113 -5.63 4.86 1.54
N VAL A 114 -5.81 6.18 1.69
CA VAL A 114 -6.88 6.75 2.52
C VAL A 114 -8.25 6.28 2.05
N ALA A 115 -8.48 6.32 0.72
CA ALA A 115 -9.74 5.87 0.12
C ALA A 115 -9.96 4.36 0.33
N ALA A 116 -8.91 3.54 0.22
CA ALA A 116 -8.97 2.10 0.44
C ALA A 116 -9.34 1.75 1.90
N VAL A 117 -8.64 2.35 2.87
CA VAL A 117 -8.92 2.16 4.31
C VAL A 117 -10.35 2.56 4.65
N SER A 118 -10.79 3.73 4.16
CA SER A 118 -12.16 4.20 4.37
C SER A 118 -13.21 3.24 3.77
N ALA A 119 -12.92 2.66 2.59
CA ALA A 119 -13.81 1.70 1.96
C ALA A 119 -13.89 0.38 2.74
N LEU A 120 -12.75 -0.15 3.21
CA LEU A 120 -12.71 -1.35 4.03
C LEU A 120 -13.49 -1.15 5.35
N LYS A 121 -13.31 -0.01 6.02
CA LYS A 121 -14.09 0.34 7.22
C LYS A 121 -15.59 0.41 6.95
N ARG A 122 -16.03 0.97 5.82
CA ARG A 122 -17.45 0.97 5.41
C ARG A 122 -18.01 -0.43 5.18
N LEU A 123 -17.18 -1.38 4.76
CA LEU A 123 -17.56 -2.79 4.61
C LEU A 123 -17.62 -3.54 5.95
N GLY A 124 -17.37 -2.86 7.07
CA GLY A 124 -17.34 -3.43 8.42
C GLY A 124 -16.08 -4.25 8.70
N ILE A 125 -14.97 -3.91 8.02
CA ILE A 125 -13.67 -4.58 8.19
C ILE A 125 -12.80 -3.70 9.07
N SER A 126 -12.26 -4.28 10.15
CA SER A 126 -11.23 -3.64 10.97
C SER A 126 -9.89 -3.69 10.23
N VAL A 127 -9.21 -2.55 10.16
CA VAL A 127 -7.91 -2.45 9.47
C VAL A 127 -6.80 -2.34 10.50
N VAL A 128 -5.80 -3.20 10.37
CA VAL A 128 -4.61 -3.25 11.23
C VAL A 128 -3.38 -3.03 10.36
N MET A 129 -2.50 -2.12 10.76
CA MET A 129 -1.19 -1.94 10.13
C MET A 129 -0.15 -2.79 10.83
N VAL A 130 0.58 -3.61 10.07
CA VAL A 130 1.71 -4.41 10.57
C VAL A 130 2.95 -4.05 9.76
N THR A 131 3.95 -3.46 10.43
CA THR A 131 5.15 -2.94 9.76
C THR A 131 6.43 -3.25 10.53
N GLY A 132 7.56 -3.30 9.81
CA GLY A 132 8.89 -3.36 10.40
C GLY A 132 9.45 -2.01 10.83
N ASP A 133 8.79 -0.92 10.48
CA ASP A 133 9.21 0.44 10.81
C ASP A 133 9.15 0.73 12.31
N SER A 134 9.75 1.84 12.73
CA SER A 134 9.66 2.32 14.11
C SER A 134 8.21 2.65 14.49
N GLU A 135 7.91 2.56 15.78
CA GLU A 135 6.58 2.84 16.31
C GLU A 135 6.08 4.25 15.93
N ALA A 136 6.96 5.24 16.01
CA ALA A 136 6.63 6.62 15.65
C ALA A 136 6.28 6.80 14.18
N ALA A 137 7.08 6.22 13.27
CA ALA A 137 6.83 6.26 11.83
C ALA A 137 5.52 5.52 11.47
N ALA A 138 5.30 4.34 12.05
CA ALA A 138 4.11 3.54 11.82
C ALA A 138 2.83 4.26 12.28
N HIS A 139 2.85 4.89 13.45
CA HIS A 139 1.72 5.66 13.95
C HIS A 139 1.42 6.89 13.08
N TRP A 140 2.45 7.61 12.63
CA TRP A 140 2.26 8.75 11.71
C TRP A 140 1.58 8.32 10.39
N VAL A 141 2.05 7.23 9.78
CA VAL A 141 1.43 6.70 8.56
C VAL A 141 0.01 6.25 8.83
N ALA A 142 -0.23 5.49 9.91
CA ALA A 142 -1.55 4.97 10.27
C ALA A 142 -2.57 6.08 10.49
N GLU A 143 -2.20 7.15 11.21
CA GLU A 143 -3.03 8.32 11.43
C GLU A 143 -3.39 9.01 10.10
N SER A 144 -2.40 9.18 9.22
CA SER A 144 -2.60 9.83 7.92
C SER A 144 -3.53 9.06 6.98
N VAL A 145 -3.62 7.71 7.10
CA VAL A 145 -4.55 6.88 6.32
C VAL A 145 -5.82 6.52 7.09
N GLY A 146 -5.91 6.88 8.37
CA GLY A 146 -7.05 6.60 9.22
C GLY A 146 -7.08 5.16 9.76
N ILE A 147 -5.95 4.53 10.06
CA ILE A 147 -5.86 3.22 10.72
C ILE A 147 -5.68 3.42 12.22
N ASP A 148 -6.51 2.75 13.03
CA ASP A 148 -6.52 2.93 14.49
C ASP A 148 -5.59 1.93 15.23
N THR A 149 -5.31 0.78 14.61
CA THR A 149 -4.52 -0.29 15.23
C THR A 149 -3.21 -0.48 14.49
N VAL A 150 -2.11 -0.34 15.22
CA VAL A 150 -0.74 -0.44 14.68
C VAL A 150 0.06 -1.48 15.44
N ILE A 151 0.80 -2.31 14.74
CA ILE A 151 1.77 -3.26 15.28
C ILE A 151 3.09 -2.99 14.55
N ALA A 152 3.97 -2.24 15.19
CA ALA A 152 5.23 -1.77 14.65
C ALA A 152 6.41 -2.65 15.06
N GLY A 153 7.58 -2.49 14.41
CA GLY A 153 8.81 -3.20 14.74
C GLY A 153 8.77 -4.70 14.48
N VAL A 154 7.87 -5.16 13.61
CA VAL A 154 7.67 -6.58 13.34
C VAL A 154 8.61 -7.05 12.24
N LEU A 155 9.49 -7.98 12.57
CA LEU A 155 10.35 -8.63 11.58
C LEU A 155 9.52 -9.43 10.56
N PRO A 156 10.02 -9.69 9.33
CA PRO A 156 9.27 -10.41 8.29
C PRO A 156 8.64 -11.72 8.77
N ALA A 157 9.39 -12.56 9.52
CA ALA A 157 8.87 -13.80 10.08
C ALA A 157 7.77 -13.59 11.14
N GLY A 158 7.82 -12.46 11.86
CA GLY A 158 6.84 -12.10 12.89
C GLY A 158 5.48 -11.70 12.34
N LYS A 159 5.40 -11.23 11.08
CA LYS A 159 4.13 -10.85 10.45
C LYS A 159 3.15 -12.04 10.37
N ALA A 160 3.64 -13.24 10.08
CA ALA A 160 2.82 -14.44 10.07
C ALA A 160 2.35 -14.85 11.49
N GLU A 161 3.15 -14.56 12.52
CA GLU A 161 2.74 -14.77 13.91
C GLU A 161 1.59 -13.84 14.32
N VAL A 162 1.64 -12.58 13.91
CA VAL A 162 0.55 -11.63 14.13
C VAL A 162 -0.75 -12.14 13.51
N VAL A 163 -0.68 -12.64 12.28
CA VAL A 163 -1.85 -13.22 11.58
C VAL A 163 -2.39 -14.41 12.37
N ARG A 164 -1.52 -15.35 12.81
CA ARG A 164 -1.93 -16.50 13.63
C ARG A 164 -2.57 -16.09 14.94
N GLY A 165 -2.05 -15.06 15.59
CA GLY A 165 -2.63 -14.51 16.82
C GLY A 165 -4.06 -14.02 16.60
N LEU A 166 -4.29 -13.21 15.58
CA LEU A 166 -5.62 -12.72 15.21
C LEU A 166 -6.60 -13.86 14.87
N GLN A 167 -6.12 -14.88 14.14
CA GLN A 167 -6.93 -16.06 13.83
C GLN A 167 -7.27 -16.88 15.07
N ALA A 168 -6.33 -17.00 16.04
CA ALA A 168 -6.56 -17.69 17.31
C ALA A 168 -7.62 -16.96 18.17
N ASP A 169 -7.72 -15.64 18.06
CA ASP A 169 -8.76 -14.82 18.68
C ASP A 169 -10.13 -14.93 17.96
N GLY A 170 -10.22 -15.76 16.91
CA GLY A 170 -11.45 -16.06 16.18
C GLY A 170 -11.75 -15.09 15.03
N HIS A 171 -10.78 -14.26 14.62
CA HIS A 171 -10.94 -13.37 13.47
C HIS A 171 -10.66 -14.10 12.15
N ILE A 172 -11.39 -13.71 11.11
CA ILE A 172 -11.07 -14.06 9.72
C ILE A 172 -10.17 -12.95 9.20
N VAL A 173 -8.94 -13.30 8.83
CA VAL A 173 -7.87 -12.36 8.54
C VAL A 173 -7.57 -12.33 7.04
N ALA A 174 -7.68 -11.15 6.44
CA ALA A 174 -7.11 -10.89 5.11
C ALA A 174 -5.79 -10.14 5.27
N VAL A 175 -4.77 -10.55 4.53
CA VAL A 175 -3.49 -9.84 4.45
C VAL A 175 -3.33 -9.20 3.08
N ILE A 176 -2.92 -7.94 3.06
CA ILE A 176 -2.58 -7.20 1.84
C ILE A 176 -1.10 -6.85 1.91
N GLY A 177 -0.31 -7.30 0.94
CA GLY A 177 1.12 -7.06 0.89
C GLY A 177 1.66 -7.04 -0.54
N ASP A 178 2.86 -6.50 -0.73
CA ASP A 178 3.48 -6.31 -2.06
C ASP A 178 4.87 -6.93 -2.18
N GLY A 179 5.47 -7.38 -1.09
CA GLY A 179 6.86 -7.79 -1.01
C GLY A 179 7.10 -9.26 -0.68
N ILE A 180 8.35 -9.69 -0.93
CA ILE A 180 8.85 -11.03 -0.54
C ILE A 180 8.70 -11.24 0.97
N ASN A 181 8.87 -10.18 1.76
CA ASN A 181 8.77 -10.20 3.21
C ASN A 181 7.35 -10.48 3.73
N ASP A 182 6.33 -10.30 2.90
CA ASP A 182 4.92 -10.51 3.25
C ASP A 182 4.42 -11.90 2.84
N ALA A 183 5.17 -12.64 2.02
CA ALA A 183 4.77 -13.96 1.53
C ALA A 183 4.38 -14.95 2.65
N PRO A 184 5.10 -15.06 3.78
CA PRO A 184 4.67 -15.93 4.89
C PRO A 184 3.35 -15.50 5.53
N ALA A 185 3.08 -14.19 5.61
CA ALA A 185 1.85 -13.65 6.16
C ALA A 185 0.67 -13.81 5.19
N LEU A 186 0.91 -13.60 3.88
CA LEU A 186 -0.06 -13.85 2.81
C LEU A 186 -0.52 -15.31 2.80
N ALA A 187 0.43 -16.25 2.87
CA ALA A 187 0.14 -17.69 2.91
C ALA A 187 -0.55 -18.15 4.20
N GLN A 188 -0.32 -17.45 5.33
CA GLN A 188 -0.96 -17.77 6.62
C GLN A 188 -2.39 -17.25 6.70
N ALA A 189 -2.72 -16.17 6.02
CA ALA A 189 -4.03 -15.53 6.07
C ALA A 189 -5.17 -16.42 5.57
N ASP A 190 -6.41 -16.12 5.98
CA ASP A 190 -7.61 -16.73 5.36
C ASP A 190 -7.86 -16.19 3.95
N LEU A 191 -7.29 -15.04 3.63
CA LEU A 191 -7.25 -14.45 2.29
C LEU A 191 -5.97 -13.64 2.11
N GLY A 192 -5.05 -14.12 1.29
CA GLY A 192 -3.85 -13.41 0.87
C GLY A 192 -4.11 -12.57 -0.38
N ILE A 193 -3.81 -11.27 -0.32
CA ILE A 193 -3.97 -10.33 -1.45
C ILE A 193 -2.62 -9.70 -1.77
N ALA A 194 -2.03 -10.03 -2.91
CA ALA A 194 -0.82 -9.38 -3.40
C ALA A 194 -1.15 -8.11 -4.19
N ILE A 195 -0.37 -7.03 -4.00
CA ILE A 195 -0.52 -5.76 -4.72
C ILE A 195 0.57 -5.60 -5.77
N GLY A 196 0.15 -5.25 -7.00
CA GLY A 196 1.04 -4.86 -8.10
C GLY A 196 1.74 -6.04 -8.76
N THR A 197 2.85 -5.71 -9.43
CA THR A 197 3.78 -6.66 -10.04
C THR A 197 4.79 -7.15 -9.00
N GLY A 198 4.35 -7.41 -7.77
CA GLY A 198 5.18 -7.81 -6.65
C GLY A 198 6.12 -8.97 -6.99
N ALA A 199 7.05 -9.27 -6.10
CA ALA A 199 7.97 -10.39 -6.30
C ALA A 199 7.17 -11.68 -6.57
N ASP A 200 7.64 -12.51 -7.50
CA ASP A 200 6.98 -13.75 -7.91
C ASP A 200 6.56 -14.60 -6.70
N VAL A 201 7.37 -14.61 -5.64
CA VAL A 201 7.07 -15.33 -4.39
C VAL A 201 5.82 -14.81 -3.67
N ALA A 202 5.58 -13.49 -3.69
CA ALA A 202 4.37 -12.93 -3.08
C ALA A 202 3.12 -13.25 -3.92
N LEU A 203 3.28 -13.29 -5.24
CA LEU A 203 2.21 -13.68 -6.16
C LEU A 203 1.82 -15.16 -5.98
N GLU A 204 2.81 -16.04 -5.83
CA GLU A 204 2.59 -17.48 -5.58
C GLU A 204 1.96 -17.74 -4.19
N ALA A 205 2.23 -16.89 -3.20
CA ALA A 205 1.71 -17.02 -1.84
C ALA A 205 0.31 -16.40 -1.65
N SER A 206 -0.25 -15.73 -2.66
CA SER A 206 -1.52 -15.02 -2.57
C SER A 206 -2.66 -15.76 -3.23
N ASP A 207 -3.88 -15.62 -2.68
CA ASP A 207 -5.13 -16.12 -3.28
C ASP A 207 -5.63 -15.18 -4.38
N LEU A 208 -5.28 -13.88 -4.29
CA LEU A 208 -5.74 -12.83 -5.19
C LEU A 208 -4.63 -11.83 -5.46
N THR A 209 -4.50 -11.42 -6.73
CA THR A 209 -3.51 -10.42 -7.15
C THR A 209 -4.18 -9.17 -7.72
N LEU A 210 -3.81 -8.01 -7.18
CA LEU A 210 -4.24 -6.71 -7.68
C LEU A 210 -3.21 -6.16 -8.67
N VAL A 211 -3.41 -6.39 -9.95
CA VAL A 211 -2.45 -6.03 -11.03
C VAL A 211 -2.17 -4.52 -11.09
N SER A 212 -3.11 -3.68 -10.71
CA SER A 212 -2.97 -2.22 -10.81
C SER A 212 -2.10 -1.57 -9.74
N GLY A 213 -1.66 -2.30 -8.72
CA GLY A 213 -0.92 -1.71 -7.59
C GLY A 213 -1.74 -0.72 -6.73
N ASP A 214 -3.05 -0.68 -6.91
CA ASP A 214 -3.96 0.23 -6.23
C ASP A 214 -4.67 -0.49 -5.06
N PRO A 215 -4.45 -0.08 -3.80
CA PRO A 215 -5.03 -0.75 -2.64
C PRO A 215 -6.56 -0.69 -2.59
N ARG A 216 -7.21 0.24 -3.31
CA ARG A 216 -8.68 0.28 -3.43
C ARG A 216 -9.24 -0.99 -4.05
N GLY A 217 -8.47 -1.65 -4.91
CA GLY A 217 -8.84 -2.92 -5.53
C GLY A 217 -9.14 -4.02 -4.52
N ALA A 218 -8.56 -4.00 -3.32
CA ALA A 218 -8.88 -4.97 -2.26
C ALA A 218 -10.31 -4.80 -1.75
N ALA A 219 -10.73 -3.56 -1.48
CA ALA A 219 -12.11 -3.27 -1.07
C ALA A 219 -13.11 -3.64 -2.18
N ASP A 220 -12.77 -3.31 -3.43
CA ASP A 220 -13.59 -3.65 -4.61
C ASP A 220 -13.75 -5.16 -4.76
N ALA A 221 -12.67 -5.94 -4.62
CA ALA A 221 -12.69 -7.39 -4.72
C ALA A 221 -13.57 -8.03 -3.63
N ILE A 222 -13.44 -7.58 -2.39
CA ILE A 222 -14.24 -8.06 -1.26
C ILE A 222 -15.72 -7.71 -1.48
N GLU A 223 -16.03 -6.48 -1.88
CA GLU A 223 -17.41 -6.07 -2.12
C GLU A 223 -18.04 -6.83 -3.28
N LEU A 224 -17.31 -7.00 -4.40
CA LEU A 224 -17.76 -7.78 -5.56
C LEU A 224 -18.00 -9.24 -5.17
N SER A 225 -17.11 -9.85 -4.39
CA SER A 225 -17.25 -11.22 -3.90
C SER A 225 -18.51 -11.38 -3.04
N ARG A 226 -18.74 -10.46 -2.07
CA ARG A 226 -19.95 -10.46 -1.24
C ARG A 226 -21.23 -10.33 -2.07
N ARG A 227 -21.25 -9.42 -3.05
CA ARG A 227 -22.40 -9.25 -3.98
C ARG A 227 -22.62 -10.49 -4.85
N THR A 228 -21.54 -11.10 -5.32
CA THR A 228 -21.60 -12.33 -6.11
C THR A 228 -22.21 -13.47 -5.31
N LEU A 229 -21.72 -13.67 -4.08
CA LEU A 229 -22.24 -14.70 -3.17
C LEU A 229 -23.71 -14.45 -2.83
N ALA A 230 -24.12 -13.22 -2.57
CA ALA A 230 -25.51 -12.86 -2.32
C ALA A 230 -26.40 -13.17 -3.53
N THR A 231 -25.91 -12.88 -4.76
CA THR A 231 -26.61 -13.19 -6.00
C THR A 231 -26.76 -14.71 -6.20
N ILE A 232 -25.67 -15.47 -5.93
CA ILE A 232 -25.71 -16.95 -6.01
C ILE A 232 -26.75 -17.51 -5.03
N LYS A 233 -26.71 -17.07 -3.74
CA LYS A 233 -27.67 -17.50 -2.73
C LYS A 233 -29.11 -17.17 -3.11
N ALA A 234 -29.37 -15.98 -3.65
CA ALA A 234 -30.69 -15.57 -4.11
C ALA A 234 -31.17 -16.44 -5.29
N ASN A 235 -30.30 -16.69 -6.28
CA ASN A 235 -30.61 -17.55 -7.43
C ASN A 235 -30.92 -18.98 -6.97
N LEU A 236 -30.13 -19.51 -6.06
CA LEU A 236 -30.32 -20.85 -5.53
C LEU A 236 -31.62 -20.96 -4.72
N PHE A 237 -31.89 -19.98 -3.87
CA PHE A 237 -33.15 -19.94 -3.10
C PHE A 237 -34.36 -19.99 -4.01
N TRP A 238 -34.42 -19.15 -5.04
CA TRP A 238 -35.55 -19.13 -5.95
C TRP A 238 -35.63 -20.41 -6.81
N ALA A 239 -34.48 -20.98 -7.24
CA ALA A 239 -34.43 -22.22 -7.96
C ALA A 239 -35.00 -23.40 -7.15
N PHE A 240 -34.78 -23.43 -5.83
CA PHE A 240 -35.37 -24.44 -4.96
C PHE A 240 -36.82 -24.14 -4.57
N ALA A 241 -37.15 -22.89 -4.27
CA ALA A 241 -38.44 -22.50 -3.77
C ALA A 241 -39.60 -22.86 -4.72
N TYR A 242 -39.44 -22.57 -6.03
CA TYR A 242 -40.50 -22.90 -6.95
C TYR A 242 -40.62 -24.41 -7.19
N ASN A 243 -39.50 -25.18 -7.16
CA ASN A 243 -39.56 -26.66 -7.27
C ASN A 243 -40.25 -27.25 -6.03
N ALA A 244 -39.90 -26.77 -4.83
CA ALA A 244 -40.55 -27.22 -3.60
C ALA A 244 -42.05 -26.91 -3.57
N ALA A 245 -42.47 -25.79 -4.18
CA ALA A 245 -43.89 -25.47 -4.34
C ALA A 245 -44.59 -26.31 -5.45
N ALA A 246 -43.89 -26.61 -6.54
CA ALA A 246 -44.47 -27.34 -7.66
C ALA A 246 -44.67 -28.84 -7.38
N ILE A 247 -43.82 -29.46 -6.57
CA ILE A 247 -43.88 -30.89 -6.26
C ILE A 247 -45.24 -31.30 -5.65
N PRO A 248 -45.74 -30.68 -4.55
CA PRO A 248 -47.07 -31.03 -4.00
C PRO A 248 -48.21 -30.74 -4.98
N LEU A 249 -48.12 -29.67 -5.79
CA LEU A 249 -49.14 -29.40 -6.80
C LEU A 249 -49.17 -30.46 -7.90
N ALA A 250 -48.01 -30.96 -8.30
CA ALA A 250 -47.91 -32.09 -9.24
C ALA A 250 -48.46 -33.37 -8.62
N ALA A 251 -48.13 -33.67 -7.37
CA ALA A 251 -48.64 -34.84 -6.66
C ALA A 251 -50.16 -34.81 -6.48
N ALA A 252 -50.74 -33.65 -6.33
CA ALA A 252 -52.20 -33.44 -6.28
C ALA A 252 -52.88 -33.46 -7.67
N GLY A 253 -52.12 -33.61 -8.76
CA GLY A 253 -52.68 -33.64 -10.13
C GLY A 253 -53.15 -32.26 -10.63
N ILE A 254 -52.79 -31.16 -9.93
CA ILE A 254 -53.24 -29.81 -10.23
C ILE A 254 -52.28 -29.11 -11.19
N LEU A 255 -51.04 -29.59 -11.34
CA LEU A 255 -50.01 -28.95 -12.14
C LEU A 255 -50.18 -29.31 -13.64
N ASN A 256 -50.49 -28.26 -14.43
CA ASN A 256 -50.51 -28.38 -15.90
C ASN A 256 -49.08 -28.43 -16.46
N PRO A 257 -48.71 -29.39 -17.33
CA PRO A 257 -47.34 -29.46 -17.92
C PRO A 257 -46.90 -28.20 -18.65
N ALA A 258 -47.81 -27.48 -19.30
CA ALA A 258 -47.48 -26.23 -19.97
C ALA A 258 -47.09 -25.12 -18.95
N ILE A 259 -47.78 -25.05 -17.80
CA ILE A 259 -47.44 -24.10 -16.70
C ILE A 259 -46.09 -24.48 -16.09
N ALA A 260 -45.84 -25.77 -15.88
CA ALA A 260 -44.53 -26.24 -15.36
C ALA A 260 -43.39 -25.83 -16.30
N ALA A 261 -43.53 -26.07 -17.62
CA ALA A 261 -42.52 -25.69 -18.60
C ALA A 261 -42.30 -24.15 -18.66
N ALA A 262 -43.38 -23.37 -18.62
CA ALA A 262 -43.30 -21.91 -18.59
C ALA A 262 -42.55 -21.41 -17.32
N THR A 263 -42.84 -21.97 -16.13
CA THR A 263 -42.20 -21.62 -14.87
C THR A 263 -40.70 -21.91 -14.90
N MET A 264 -40.29 -23.05 -15.48
CA MET A 264 -38.87 -23.38 -15.69
C MET A 264 -38.15 -22.35 -16.59
N GLY A 265 -38.81 -21.94 -17.70
CA GLY A 265 -38.28 -20.92 -18.59
C GLY A 265 -38.12 -19.58 -17.89
N PHE A 266 -39.12 -19.14 -17.12
CA PHE A 266 -39.04 -17.89 -16.32
C PHE A 266 -37.93 -17.95 -15.27
N SER A 267 -37.74 -19.11 -14.59
CA SER A 267 -36.67 -19.27 -13.62
C SER A 267 -35.29 -19.11 -14.24
N SER A 268 -35.08 -19.71 -15.43
CA SER A 268 -33.79 -19.55 -16.15
C SER A 268 -33.54 -18.10 -16.54
N VAL A 269 -34.54 -17.41 -17.06
CA VAL A 269 -34.44 -15.99 -17.41
C VAL A 269 -34.16 -15.11 -16.15
N PHE A 270 -34.83 -15.42 -15.03
CA PHE A 270 -34.59 -14.73 -13.77
C PHE A 270 -33.15 -14.87 -13.30
N VAL A 271 -32.60 -16.09 -13.25
CA VAL A 271 -31.23 -16.39 -12.82
C VAL A 271 -30.22 -15.63 -13.68
N VAL A 272 -30.38 -15.68 -15.01
CA VAL A 272 -29.51 -14.94 -15.93
C VAL A 272 -29.61 -13.45 -15.74
N SER A 273 -30.82 -12.90 -15.67
CA SER A 273 -31.06 -11.46 -15.50
C SER A 273 -30.51 -10.95 -14.17
N ASN A 274 -30.70 -11.71 -13.07
CA ASN A 274 -30.18 -11.37 -11.76
C ASN A 274 -28.65 -11.41 -11.75
N SER A 275 -28.03 -12.41 -12.39
CA SER A 275 -26.57 -12.51 -12.51
C SER A 275 -25.98 -11.38 -13.35
N LEU A 276 -26.65 -10.96 -14.43
CA LEU A 276 -26.21 -9.85 -15.26
C LEU A 276 -26.19 -8.50 -14.53
N ARG A 277 -26.91 -8.35 -13.40
CA ARG A 277 -26.84 -7.14 -12.55
C ARG A 277 -25.45 -6.93 -11.97
N LEU A 278 -24.64 -7.98 -11.78
CA LEU A 278 -23.26 -7.87 -11.32
C LEU A 278 -22.37 -7.07 -12.29
N ARG A 279 -22.69 -7.04 -13.59
CA ARG A 279 -21.98 -6.20 -14.58
C ARG A 279 -22.11 -4.69 -14.32
N ARG A 280 -23.07 -4.29 -13.49
CA ARG A 280 -23.27 -2.88 -13.08
C ARG A 280 -22.48 -2.51 -11.84
N PHE A 281 -21.63 -3.41 -11.34
CA PHE A 281 -20.69 -3.09 -10.27
C PHE A 281 -19.79 -1.93 -10.70
N LYS A 282 -19.69 -0.91 -9.85
CA LYS A 282 -18.82 0.24 -10.08
C LYS A 282 -17.69 0.19 -9.05
N PRO A 283 -16.45 -0.01 -9.47
CA PRO A 283 -15.30 0.05 -8.57
C PRO A 283 -15.09 1.47 -8.03
N LEU A 284 -14.30 1.58 -6.98
CA LEU A 284 -13.93 2.83 -6.29
C LEU A 284 -12.98 3.75 -7.10
N ARG A 285 -12.68 3.38 -8.33
CA ARG A 285 -11.78 4.15 -9.20
C ARG A 285 -12.42 5.44 -9.70
#